data_49ed2b8cd71e6242171a75bd898af5c4
#
_entry.id   49ed2b8cd71e6242171a75bd898af5c4
#
_cell.length_a   1.000
_cell.length_b   1.000
_cell.length_c   1.000
_cell.angle_alpha   90.00
_cell.angle_beta   90.00
_cell.angle_gamma   90.00
#
_symmetry.space_group_name_H-M   'P 1'
#
loop_
_entity.id
_entity.type
_entity.pdbx_description
1 polymer ?
#
loop_
_entity_poly.entity_id
_entity_poly.type
_entity_poly.pdbx_seq_one_letter_code
_entity_poly.pdbx_strand_id
1 'polypeptide(L)'
;MKKTFLSILAFGMLFTTGAKAQSDKVANDSVTVYEHEYIVKVGDVAPDFTLQMTDGTTFTLSEQRGKVVMLQFTAGWCGICRAEMPHIERDIWQPHKENKDFVLVGIDREETLEEILPFIEQVGTTYPIAMDTNADVFAMYALRNSGITRNILIDRDGKIVMLTRKFKEDEFAALVEKINAMLAE
;
A
#
# COMPACT_ATOMS: atom_id res chain seq x y z
N MET A 1 -59.09 25.26 75.63
CA MET A 1 -58.47 23.98 75.06
C MET A 1 -58.04 24.32 73.67
N LYS A 2 -56.78 24.57 73.47
CA LYS A 2 -56.19 25.00 72.17
C LYS A 2 -55.66 23.80 71.43
N LYS A 3 -56.16 23.51 70.25
CA LYS A 3 -55.60 22.53 69.35
C LYS A 3 -54.70 23.17 68.30
N THR A 4 -53.41 22.90 68.39
CA THR A 4 -52.42 23.45 67.50
C THR A 4 -52.34 22.49 66.27
N PHE A 5 -52.55 23.02 65.09
CA PHE A 5 -52.34 22.33 63.80
C PHE A 5 -50.86 22.45 63.36
N LEU A 6 -50.18 21.37 63.23
CA LEU A 6 -48.81 21.34 62.71
C LEU A 6 -48.87 21.10 61.20
N SER A 7 -48.42 22.05 60.45
CA SER A 7 -48.38 22.05 59.01
C SER A 7 -47.04 21.42 58.60
N ILE A 8 -47.04 20.27 57.89
CA ILE A 8 -45.85 19.62 57.36
C ILE A 8 -45.65 20.11 55.93
N LEU A 9 -44.60 20.92 55.71
CA LEU A 9 -44.13 21.27 54.36
C LEU A 9 -43.31 20.12 53.81
N ALA A 10 -43.81 19.48 52.76
CA ALA A 10 -43.06 18.51 51.97
C ALA A 10 -42.13 19.27 51.00
N PHE A 11 -40.85 19.11 51.21
CA PHE A 11 -39.80 19.67 50.35
C PHE A 11 -39.54 18.68 49.23
N GLY A 12 -40.06 18.96 48.05
CA GLY A 12 -39.82 18.14 46.85
C GLY A 12 -38.39 18.30 46.32
N MET A 13 -37.58 17.27 46.44
CA MET A 13 -36.27 17.21 45.77
C MET A 13 -36.47 16.91 44.29
N LEU A 14 -36.22 17.88 43.42
CA LEU A 14 -36.03 17.66 42.00
C LEU A 14 -34.68 16.98 41.77
N PHE A 15 -34.71 15.69 41.40
CA PHE A 15 -33.56 15.02 40.86
C PHE A 15 -33.39 15.45 39.39
N THR A 16 -32.44 16.34 39.11
CA THR A 16 -31.97 16.58 37.75
C THR A 16 -31.04 15.42 37.33
N THR A 17 -31.53 14.53 36.51
CA THR A 17 -30.69 13.52 35.83
C THR A 17 -29.82 14.24 34.82
N GLY A 18 -28.59 14.52 35.24
CA GLY A 18 -27.54 14.98 34.32
C GLY A 18 -27.21 13.88 33.31
N ALA A 19 -27.68 14.05 32.09
CA ALA A 19 -27.20 13.23 30.98
C ALA A 19 -25.70 13.51 30.80
N LYS A 20 -24.84 12.56 31.19
CA LYS A 20 -23.45 12.56 30.81
C LYS A 20 -23.39 12.39 29.28
N ALA A 21 -23.02 13.46 28.59
CA ALA A 21 -22.59 13.36 27.21
C ALA A 21 -21.38 12.40 27.15
N GLN A 22 -21.62 11.25 26.58
CA GLN A 22 -20.60 10.28 26.24
C GLN A 22 -19.82 10.91 25.08
N SER A 23 -18.64 11.44 25.34
CA SER A 23 -17.74 11.89 24.30
C SER A 23 -17.28 10.62 23.58
N ASP A 24 -17.80 10.40 22.39
CA ASP A 24 -17.27 9.42 21.47
C ASP A 24 -15.79 9.73 21.28
N LYS A 25 -14.93 8.89 21.86
CA LYS A 25 -13.52 8.85 21.54
C LYS A 25 -13.45 8.48 20.07
N VAL A 26 -13.21 9.47 19.20
CA VAL A 26 -12.67 9.24 17.88
C VAL A 26 -11.38 8.47 18.12
N ALA A 27 -11.37 7.19 17.77
CA ALA A 27 -10.16 6.39 17.75
C ALA A 27 -9.20 7.10 16.79
N ASN A 28 -8.14 7.68 17.34
CA ASN A 28 -7.06 8.20 16.54
C ASN A 28 -6.33 6.97 16.03
N ASP A 29 -6.73 6.46 14.85
CA ASP A 29 -6.02 5.42 14.13
C ASP A 29 -4.66 6.00 13.70
N SER A 30 -3.73 6.02 14.66
CA SER A 30 -2.35 6.37 14.37
C SER A 30 -1.77 5.27 13.48
N VAL A 31 -1.56 5.59 12.20
CA VAL A 31 -0.89 4.69 11.26
C VAL A 31 0.47 4.29 11.83
N THR A 32 0.71 2.99 11.98
CA THR A 32 2.01 2.49 12.39
C THR A 32 2.99 2.62 11.23
N VAL A 33 4.09 3.35 11.45
CA VAL A 33 5.15 3.54 10.46
C VAL A 33 6.30 2.60 10.79
N TYR A 34 6.69 1.79 9.81
CA TYR A 34 7.81 0.85 9.89
C TYR A 34 9.08 1.44 9.26
N GLU A 35 10.12 0.62 9.20
CA GLU A 35 11.40 0.99 8.55
C GLU A 35 11.14 1.48 7.11
N HIS A 36 11.93 2.46 6.68
CA HIS A 36 11.83 3.08 5.35
C HIS A 36 10.46 3.72 5.05
N GLU A 37 9.73 4.15 6.08
CA GLU A 37 8.43 4.82 5.95
C GLU A 37 7.33 3.94 5.32
N TYR A 38 7.48 2.61 5.38
CA TYR A 38 6.39 1.69 5.08
C TYR A 38 5.30 1.75 6.15
N ILE A 39 4.05 1.54 5.76
CA ILE A 39 2.91 1.36 6.67
C ILE A 39 2.39 -0.08 6.64
N VAL A 40 3.06 -0.93 5.89
CA VAL A 40 2.90 -2.38 5.83
C VAL A 40 4.22 -3.06 6.20
N LYS A 41 4.19 -4.33 6.57
CA LYS A 41 5.37 -5.14 6.90
C LYS A 41 5.29 -6.54 6.30
N VAL A 42 6.40 -7.24 6.29
CA VAL A 42 6.45 -8.67 5.94
C VAL A 42 5.51 -9.46 6.85
N GLY A 43 4.70 -10.33 6.23
CA GLY A 43 3.66 -11.14 6.86
C GLY A 43 2.25 -10.53 6.78
N ASP A 44 2.12 -9.24 6.49
CA ASP A 44 0.80 -8.63 6.28
C ASP A 44 0.19 -9.11 4.95
N VAL A 45 -1.13 -9.16 4.89
CA VAL A 45 -1.84 -9.27 3.61
C VAL A 45 -1.66 -7.96 2.87
N ALA A 46 -1.20 -8.02 1.62
CA ALA A 46 -1.03 -6.83 0.79
C ALA A 46 -2.38 -6.12 0.59
N PRO A 47 -2.47 -4.80 0.84
CA PRO A 47 -3.65 -4.01 0.55
C PRO A 47 -4.10 -4.21 -0.90
N ASP A 48 -5.40 -4.49 -1.09
CA ASP A 48 -5.98 -4.67 -2.41
C ASP A 48 -6.24 -3.35 -3.11
N PHE A 49 -6.07 -3.33 -4.41
CA PHE A 49 -6.34 -2.17 -5.24
C PHE A 49 -6.65 -2.55 -6.68
N THR A 50 -7.23 -1.60 -7.40
CA THR A 50 -7.45 -1.68 -8.84
C THR A 50 -6.93 -0.42 -9.50
N LEU A 51 -6.08 -0.55 -10.52
CA LEU A 51 -5.52 0.56 -11.30
C LEU A 51 -5.71 0.35 -12.80
N GLN A 52 -5.75 1.46 -13.52
CA GLN A 52 -5.68 1.45 -14.97
C GLN A 52 -4.22 1.27 -15.41
N MET A 53 -4.01 0.41 -16.40
CA MET A 53 -2.72 0.17 -17.02
C MET A 53 -2.47 1.16 -18.16
N THR A 54 -1.21 1.34 -18.55
CA THR A 54 -0.83 2.22 -19.67
C THR A 54 -1.34 1.73 -21.04
N ASP A 55 -1.71 0.46 -21.16
CA ASP A 55 -2.32 -0.13 -22.37
C ASP A 55 -3.86 0.01 -22.40
N GLY A 56 -4.45 0.64 -21.40
CA GLY A 56 -5.90 0.83 -21.25
C GLY A 56 -6.64 -0.32 -20.57
N THR A 57 -5.96 -1.40 -20.22
CA THR A 57 -6.55 -2.50 -19.42
C THR A 57 -6.59 -2.14 -17.94
N THR A 58 -7.10 -3.04 -17.11
CA THR A 58 -7.22 -2.85 -15.66
C THR A 58 -6.47 -3.96 -14.95
N PHE A 59 -5.74 -3.62 -13.89
CA PHE A 59 -5.08 -4.54 -12.99
C PHE A 59 -5.72 -4.51 -11.61
N THR A 60 -6.13 -5.66 -11.08
CA THR A 60 -6.60 -5.84 -9.70
C THR A 60 -5.69 -6.82 -8.97
N LEU A 61 -5.13 -6.41 -7.83
CA LEU A 61 -4.17 -7.25 -7.10
C LEU A 61 -4.81 -8.55 -6.57
N SER A 62 -6.03 -8.48 -6.03
CA SER A 62 -6.72 -9.67 -5.50
C SER A 62 -7.03 -10.74 -6.55
N GLU A 63 -7.11 -10.37 -7.84
CA GLU A 63 -7.29 -11.31 -8.95
C GLU A 63 -6.01 -12.11 -9.27
N GLN A 64 -4.88 -11.74 -8.67
CA GLN A 64 -3.59 -12.43 -8.87
C GLN A 64 -3.30 -13.50 -7.80
N ARG A 65 -4.28 -13.85 -6.97
CA ARG A 65 -4.11 -14.94 -5.99
C ARG A 65 -3.71 -16.25 -6.67
N GLY A 66 -2.83 -17.00 -6.01
CA GLY A 66 -2.21 -18.20 -6.58
C GLY A 66 -0.91 -17.94 -7.34
N LYS A 67 -0.56 -16.68 -7.59
CA LYS A 67 0.68 -16.30 -8.28
C LYS A 67 1.63 -15.56 -7.32
N VAL A 68 2.92 -15.59 -7.64
CA VAL A 68 3.93 -14.70 -7.07
C VAL A 68 3.79 -13.35 -7.74
N VAL A 69 3.64 -12.28 -6.96
CA VAL A 69 3.46 -10.92 -7.49
C VAL A 69 4.56 -10.01 -7.00
N MET A 70 5.19 -9.29 -7.92
CA MET A 70 6.08 -8.19 -7.61
C MET A 70 5.44 -6.86 -8.02
N LEU A 71 5.28 -5.96 -7.08
CA LEU A 71 4.90 -4.57 -7.33
C LEU A 71 6.15 -3.69 -7.23
N GLN A 72 6.40 -2.88 -8.26
CA GLN A 72 7.45 -1.87 -8.25
C GLN A 72 6.82 -0.48 -8.26
N PHE A 73 7.05 0.34 -7.25
CA PHE A 73 6.67 1.75 -7.30
C PHE A 73 7.74 2.59 -7.98
N THR A 74 7.33 3.34 -9.00
CA THR A 74 8.20 4.13 -9.88
C THR A 74 7.60 5.51 -10.19
N ALA A 75 8.39 6.36 -10.83
CA ALA A 75 7.97 7.61 -11.44
C ALA A 75 9.01 8.09 -12.45
N GLY A 76 8.59 8.78 -13.50
CA GLY A 76 9.48 9.30 -14.54
C GLY A 76 10.51 10.33 -14.05
N TRP A 77 10.18 11.11 -13.02
CA TRP A 77 11.09 12.04 -12.35
C TRP A 77 12.08 11.38 -11.38
N CYS A 78 11.97 10.07 -11.12
CA CYS A 78 12.76 9.35 -10.12
C CYS A 78 14.07 8.82 -10.70
N GLY A 79 15.19 9.46 -10.41
CA GLY A 79 16.51 9.03 -10.90
C GLY A 79 16.95 7.64 -10.42
N ILE A 80 16.58 7.23 -9.19
CA ILE A 80 16.90 5.89 -8.66
C ILE A 80 16.06 4.82 -9.39
N CYS A 81 14.80 5.11 -9.69
CA CYS A 81 13.94 4.21 -10.45
C CYS A 81 14.51 3.97 -11.86
N ARG A 82 14.99 5.02 -12.52
CA ARG A 82 15.67 4.91 -13.83
C ARG A 82 16.90 4.01 -13.79
N ALA A 83 17.63 3.99 -12.68
CA ALA A 83 18.77 3.11 -12.51
C ALA A 83 18.36 1.66 -12.21
N GLU A 84 17.26 1.44 -11.47
CA GLU A 84 16.80 0.11 -11.07
C GLU A 84 16.05 -0.63 -12.21
N MET A 85 15.19 0.08 -12.96
CA MET A 85 14.28 -0.52 -13.93
C MET A 85 14.96 -1.37 -15.02
N PRO A 86 16.13 -1.00 -15.59
CA PRO A 86 16.85 -1.87 -16.52
C PRO A 86 17.33 -3.19 -15.90
N HIS A 87 17.62 -3.20 -14.60
CA HIS A 87 17.97 -4.43 -13.87
C HIS A 87 16.73 -5.29 -13.64
N ILE A 88 15.59 -4.70 -13.27
CA ILE A 88 14.31 -5.42 -13.17
C ILE A 88 13.94 -6.04 -14.52
N GLU A 89 14.07 -5.28 -15.59
CA GLU A 89 13.80 -5.77 -16.95
C GLU A 89 14.66 -6.97 -17.29
N ARG A 90 15.98 -6.88 -17.12
CA ARG A 90 16.94 -7.92 -17.50
C ARG A 90 16.90 -9.15 -16.61
N ASP A 91 16.84 -8.96 -15.28
CA ASP A 91 17.12 -10.03 -14.31
C ASP A 91 15.84 -10.65 -13.73
N ILE A 92 14.69 -9.94 -13.83
CA ILE A 92 13.40 -10.42 -13.29
C ILE A 92 12.38 -10.62 -14.43
N TRP A 93 12.11 -9.57 -15.22
CA TRP A 93 11.03 -9.63 -16.20
C TRP A 93 11.36 -10.58 -17.37
N GLN A 94 12.46 -10.39 -18.05
CA GLN A 94 12.79 -11.19 -19.23
C GLN A 94 12.89 -12.70 -18.94
N PRO A 95 13.47 -13.15 -17.81
CA PRO A 95 13.48 -14.58 -17.46
C PRO A 95 12.09 -15.16 -17.16
N HIS A 96 11.14 -14.33 -16.66
CA HIS A 96 9.87 -14.83 -16.12
C HIS A 96 8.61 -14.34 -16.84
N LYS A 97 8.71 -13.52 -17.88
CA LYS A 97 7.55 -12.92 -18.56
C LYS A 97 6.56 -13.93 -19.15
N GLU A 98 7.02 -15.13 -19.47
CA GLU A 98 6.17 -16.22 -19.97
C GLU A 98 5.68 -17.17 -18.87
N ASN A 99 6.11 -16.96 -17.62
CA ASN A 99 5.70 -17.78 -16.48
C ASN A 99 4.31 -17.30 -16.00
N LYS A 100 3.31 -18.19 -16.11
CA LYS A 100 1.92 -17.89 -15.72
C LYS A 100 1.72 -17.73 -14.21
N ASP A 101 2.67 -18.21 -13.41
CA ASP A 101 2.65 -18.14 -11.96
C ASP A 101 3.36 -16.90 -11.41
N PHE A 102 3.85 -16.01 -12.30
CA PHE A 102 4.50 -14.76 -11.95
C PHE A 102 3.80 -13.56 -12.55
N VAL A 103 3.71 -12.50 -11.76
CA VAL A 103 3.19 -11.20 -12.18
C VAL A 103 4.14 -10.11 -11.71
N LEU A 104 4.57 -9.26 -12.62
CA LEU A 104 5.30 -8.02 -12.33
C LEU A 104 4.50 -6.85 -12.87
N VAL A 105 4.24 -5.85 -12.00
CA VAL A 105 3.61 -4.59 -12.37
C VAL A 105 4.38 -3.43 -11.77
N GLY A 106 4.82 -2.51 -12.63
CA GLY A 106 5.25 -1.19 -12.21
C GLY A 106 4.04 -0.33 -11.88
N ILE A 107 4.11 0.47 -10.82
CA ILE A 107 3.07 1.42 -10.44
C ILE A 107 3.68 2.81 -10.47
N ASP A 108 3.30 3.55 -11.50
CA ASP A 108 3.75 4.93 -11.67
C ASP A 108 2.94 5.87 -10.80
N ARG A 109 3.63 6.74 -10.04
CA ARG A 109 3.01 7.63 -9.08
C ARG A 109 2.96 9.07 -9.56
N GLU A 110 1.74 9.64 -9.58
CA GLU A 110 1.46 11.06 -9.78
C GLU A 110 1.83 11.60 -11.17
N GLU A 111 1.83 10.74 -12.20
CA GLU A 111 2.05 11.13 -13.59
C GLU A 111 0.85 10.73 -14.45
N THR A 112 0.70 11.44 -15.56
CA THR A 112 -0.29 11.14 -16.60
C THR A 112 0.26 10.14 -17.61
N LEU A 113 -0.63 9.56 -18.43
CA LEU A 113 -0.22 8.65 -19.50
C LEU A 113 0.78 9.34 -20.49
N GLU A 114 0.57 10.63 -20.76
CA GLU A 114 1.43 11.40 -21.67
C GLU A 114 2.84 11.61 -21.10
N GLU A 115 2.97 11.68 -19.77
CA GLU A 115 4.25 11.86 -19.08
C GLU A 115 5.01 10.53 -18.94
N ILE A 116 4.30 9.42 -18.64
CA ILE A 116 4.94 8.14 -18.36
C ILE A 116 5.39 7.40 -19.63
N LEU A 117 4.68 7.52 -20.76
CA LEU A 117 5.03 6.78 -21.99
C LEU A 117 6.44 7.10 -22.52
N PRO A 118 6.88 8.38 -22.61
CA PRO A 118 8.26 8.69 -23.00
C PRO A 118 9.30 8.16 -22.01
N PHE A 119 8.96 8.09 -20.73
CA PHE A 119 9.84 7.53 -19.71
C PHE A 119 10.02 6.02 -19.89
N ILE A 120 8.94 5.27 -20.11
CA ILE A 120 8.97 3.81 -20.36
C ILE A 120 9.86 3.53 -21.59
N GLU A 121 9.66 4.27 -22.68
CA GLU A 121 10.46 4.13 -23.90
C GLU A 121 11.95 4.43 -23.64
N GLN A 122 12.25 5.52 -22.92
CA GLN A 122 13.62 5.92 -22.60
C GLN A 122 14.36 4.90 -21.75
N VAL A 123 13.67 4.28 -20.79
CA VAL A 123 14.25 3.26 -19.88
C VAL A 123 14.33 1.89 -20.57
N GLY A 124 13.52 1.66 -21.59
CA GLY A 124 13.46 0.40 -22.35
C GLY A 124 12.76 -0.73 -21.56
N THR A 125 11.85 -0.36 -20.66
CA THR A 125 11.06 -1.31 -19.87
C THR A 125 9.92 -1.89 -20.70
N THR A 126 9.73 -3.23 -20.65
CA THR A 126 8.65 -3.95 -21.36
C THR A 126 7.63 -4.60 -20.42
N TYR A 127 7.87 -4.61 -19.11
CA TYR A 127 6.87 -5.09 -18.16
C TYR A 127 5.71 -4.10 -18.00
N PRO A 128 4.50 -4.59 -17.67
CA PRO A 128 3.31 -3.75 -17.54
C PRO A 128 3.45 -2.65 -16.49
N ILE A 129 2.93 -1.45 -16.81
CA ILE A 129 2.90 -0.30 -15.89
C ILE A 129 1.45 0.13 -15.66
N ALA A 130 1.08 0.28 -14.38
CA ALA A 130 -0.17 0.84 -13.91
C ALA A 130 0.01 2.30 -13.47
N MET A 131 -1.07 3.09 -13.52
CA MET A 131 -1.06 4.51 -13.19
C MET A 131 -1.75 4.80 -11.85
N ASP A 132 -1.00 5.22 -10.86
CA ASP A 132 -1.48 5.72 -9.56
C ASP A 132 -1.42 7.26 -9.53
N THR A 133 -2.24 7.90 -10.37
CA THR A 133 -2.22 9.35 -10.64
C THR A 133 -2.42 10.22 -9.41
N ASN A 134 -3.04 9.69 -8.36
CA ASN A 134 -3.29 10.41 -7.11
C ASN A 134 -2.40 9.92 -5.95
N ALA A 135 -1.46 8.99 -6.17
CA ALA A 135 -0.68 8.31 -5.13
C ALA A 135 -1.54 7.61 -4.05
N ASP A 136 -2.76 7.20 -4.38
CA ASP A 136 -3.67 6.58 -3.41
C ASP A 136 -3.26 5.15 -3.11
N VAL A 137 -2.83 4.39 -4.12
CA VAL A 137 -2.28 3.05 -3.95
C VAL A 137 -0.92 3.09 -3.25
N PHE A 138 -0.03 4.01 -3.64
CA PHE A 138 1.24 4.22 -2.93
C PHE A 138 1.02 4.47 -1.43
N ALA A 139 0.00 5.29 -1.08
CA ALA A 139 -0.35 5.63 0.30
C ALA A 139 -0.95 4.45 1.09
N MET A 140 -1.31 3.34 0.45
CA MET A 140 -1.69 2.10 1.16
C MET A 140 -0.48 1.31 1.65
N TYR A 141 0.71 1.55 1.10
CA TYR A 141 1.93 0.80 1.39
C TYR A 141 2.98 1.60 2.15
N ALA A 142 3.02 2.91 1.93
CA ALA A 142 4.02 3.79 2.54
C ALA A 142 3.45 5.18 2.83
N LEU A 143 4.13 5.97 3.65
CA LEU A 143 3.74 7.36 3.86
C LEU A 143 3.70 8.10 2.52
N ARG A 144 2.59 8.77 2.22
CA ARG A 144 2.32 9.43 0.92
C ARG A 144 3.48 10.30 0.41
N ASN A 145 4.14 11.01 1.31
CA ASN A 145 5.24 11.93 0.97
C ASN A 145 6.64 11.28 1.06
N SER A 146 6.70 9.95 1.26
CA SER A 146 7.97 9.24 1.32
C SER A 146 8.56 8.99 -0.08
N GLY A 147 9.83 8.62 -0.11
CA GLY A 147 10.50 8.35 -1.39
C GLY A 147 9.90 7.14 -2.12
N ILE A 148 9.87 7.22 -3.45
CA ILE A 148 9.07 6.33 -4.32
C ILE A 148 9.68 4.96 -4.55
N THR A 149 10.98 4.84 -4.87
CA THR A 149 11.63 3.58 -5.29
C THR A 149 11.43 2.47 -4.25
N ARG A 150 10.55 1.51 -4.52
CA ARG A 150 10.15 0.42 -3.63
C ARG A 150 9.77 -0.80 -4.44
N ASN A 151 10.15 -1.99 -3.96
CA ASN A 151 9.61 -3.23 -4.47
C ASN A 151 8.91 -3.99 -3.34
N ILE A 152 7.78 -4.58 -3.66
CA ILE A 152 6.96 -5.38 -2.75
C ILE A 152 6.77 -6.74 -3.39
N LEU A 153 7.32 -7.78 -2.77
CA LEU A 153 7.13 -9.15 -3.19
C LEU A 153 6.03 -9.80 -2.36
N ILE A 154 5.08 -10.42 -3.04
CA ILE A 154 3.85 -10.98 -2.50
C ILE A 154 3.77 -12.45 -2.90
N ASP A 155 3.43 -13.32 -1.96
CA ASP A 155 3.26 -14.74 -2.19
C ASP A 155 1.89 -15.10 -2.81
N ARG A 156 1.69 -16.39 -3.09
CA ARG A 156 0.47 -16.91 -3.69
C ARG A 156 -0.78 -16.70 -2.84
N ASP A 157 -0.61 -16.58 -1.51
CA ASP A 157 -1.69 -16.28 -0.55
C ASP A 157 -1.99 -14.78 -0.45
N GLY A 158 -1.19 -13.95 -1.10
CA GLY A 158 -1.29 -12.50 -1.07
C GLY A 158 -0.63 -11.85 0.12
N LYS A 159 0.30 -12.54 0.78
CA LYS A 159 1.09 -11.99 1.89
C LYS A 159 2.38 -11.38 1.37
N ILE A 160 2.75 -10.26 1.97
CA ILE A 160 4.03 -9.60 1.71
C ILE A 160 5.15 -10.47 2.29
N VAL A 161 6.11 -10.86 1.45
CA VAL A 161 7.24 -11.70 1.85
C VAL A 161 8.59 -10.99 1.76
N MET A 162 8.65 -9.85 1.06
CA MET A 162 9.84 -8.99 1.00
C MET A 162 9.46 -7.56 0.66
N LEU A 163 10.20 -6.62 1.23
CA LEU A 163 10.09 -5.17 0.96
C LEU A 163 11.50 -4.64 0.72
N THR A 164 11.71 -3.86 -0.33
CA THR A 164 12.99 -3.18 -0.59
C THR A 164 12.80 -1.67 -0.65
N ARG A 165 13.87 -0.91 -0.50
CA ARG A 165 13.84 0.56 -0.56
C ARG A 165 15.10 1.11 -1.22
N LYS A 166 14.92 1.90 -2.29
CA LYS A 166 15.98 2.34 -3.20
C LYS A 166 16.54 1.15 -3.97
N PHE A 167 17.49 1.43 -4.83
CA PHE A 167 18.27 0.40 -5.54
C PHE A 167 19.60 0.18 -4.81
N LYS A 168 19.76 -1.03 -4.25
CA LYS A 168 20.99 -1.52 -3.64
C LYS A 168 21.26 -2.91 -4.22
N GLU A 169 22.45 -3.13 -4.71
CA GLU A 169 22.80 -4.34 -5.47
C GLU A 169 22.59 -5.63 -4.66
N ASP A 170 22.95 -5.62 -3.38
CA ASP A 170 22.77 -6.77 -2.47
C ASP A 170 21.29 -7.08 -2.17
N GLU A 171 20.48 -6.05 -1.90
CA GLU A 171 19.03 -6.22 -1.70
C GLU A 171 18.35 -6.64 -3.00
N PHE A 172 18.78 -6.11 -4.13
CA PHE A 172 18.24 -6.49 -5.44
C PHE A 172 18.58 -7.95 -5.79
N ALA A 173 19.83 -8.39 -5.56
CA ALA A 173 20.22 -9.78 -5.77
C ALA A 173 19.39 -10.74 -4.88
N ALA A 174 19.16 -10.37 -3.62
CA ALA A 174 18.31 -11.15 -2.72
C ALA A 174 16.84 -11.18 -3.18
N LEU A 175 16.33 -10.09 -3.77
CA LEU A 175 14.98 -10.06 -4.36
C LEU A 175 14.87 -11.02 -5.54
N VAL A 176 15.84 -11.02 -6.46
CA VAL A 176 15.91 -11.95 -7.61
C VAL A 176 15.96 -13.41 -7.15
N GLU A 177 16.83 -13.71 -6.17
CA GLU A 177 16.95 -15.05 -5.61
C GLU A 177 15.64 -15.51 -4.96
N LYS A 178 14.98 -14.63 -4.21
CA LYS A 178 13.71 -14.92 -3.56
C LYS A 178 12.59 -15.23 -4.57
N ILE A 179 12.49 -14.44 -5.65
CA ILE A 179 11.54 -14.70 -6.73
C ILE A 179 11.79 -16.06 -7.36
N ASN A 180 13.05 -16.36 -7.74
CA ASN A 180 13.42 -17.63 -8.34
C ASN A 180 13.07 -18.82 -7.43
N ALA A 181 13.36 -18.71 -6.13
CA ALA A 181 13.03 -19.77 -5.17
C ALA A 181 11.51 -20.01 -5.08
N MET A 182 10.70 -18.94 -5.03
CA MET A 182 9.24 -19.04 -4.94
C MET A 182 8.60 -19.60 -6.23
N LEU A 183 9.23 -19.39 -7.38
CA LEU A 183 8.75 -19.92 -8.67
C LEU A 183 9.20 -21.36 -8.94
N ALA A 184 10.15 -21.88 -8.18
CA ALA A 184 10.59 -23.26 -8.24
C ALA A 184 9.74 -24.22 -7.37
N GLU A 185 8.89 -23.71 -6.49
CA GLU A 185 7.94 -24.47 -5.65
C GLU A 185 6.67 -24.84 -6.44
#